data_402061cf9cbc21429175743833112c0f
#
_entry.id   402061cf9cbc21429175743833112c0f
#
_cell.length_a   1.000
_cell.length_b   1.000
_cell.length_c   1.000
_cell.angle_alpha   90.00
_cell.angle_beta   90.00
_cell.angle_gamma   90.00
#
_symmetry.space_group_name_H-M   'P 1'
#
loop_
_entity.id
_entity.type
_entity.pdbx_description
1 polymer ?
#
loop_
_entity_poly.entity_id
_entity_poly.type
_entity_poly.pdbx_seq_one_letter_code
_entity_poly.pdbx_strand_id
1 'polypeptide(L)'
;MNFLLPLTGSFAMPAAENPTVAMIEAAYHHHGLDWRYLNCEVQPNHLEDAVRGARAMGWRGFNCSIPHKVAVIEYLDELGTSAEIIGAVNTVVRRGDTLIGENTDGR
;
A
#
# COMPACT_ATOMS: atom_id res chain seq x y z
N MET A 1 -25.00 13.28 -3.22
CA MET A 1 -24.35 12.08 -3.77
C MET A 1 -22.83 12.22 -3.61
N ASN A 2 -22.19 11.19 -3.14
CA ASN A 2 -20.75 11.22 -2.92
C ASN A 2 -20.04 10.36 -3.99
N PHE A 3 -19.21 11.00 -4.81
CA PHE A 3 -18.46 10.31 -5.87
C PHE A 3 -17.05 9.88 -5.44
N LEU A 4 -16.67 10.14 -4.18
CA LEU A 4 -15.38 9.70 -3.69
C LEU A 4 -15.40 8.21 -3.36
N LEU A 5 -14.41 7.48 -3.84
CA LEU A 5 -14.23 6.06 -3.51
C LEU A 5 -12.94 5.90 -2.70
N PRO A 6 -12.94 5.03 -1.69
CA PRO A 6 -11.71 4.73 -0.96
C PRO A 6 -10.65 4.15 -1.91
N LEU A 7 -9.42 4.64 -1.78
CA LEU A 7 -8.30 4.24 -2.62
C LEU A 7 -7.31 3.37 -1.85
N THR A 8 -6.87 2.32 -2.52
CA THR A 8 -5.78 1.46 -2.08
C THR A 8 -4.93 1.12 -3.31
N GLY A 9 -3.82 0.46 -3.14
CA GLY A 9 -3.02 0.07 -4.28
C GLY A 9 -1.74 -0.65 -3.93
N SER A 10 -0.88 -0.79 -4.93
CA SER A 10 0.44 -1.37 -4.76
C SER A 10 1.48 -0.49 -5.39
N PHE A 11 2.65 -0.42 -4.75
CA PHE A 11 3.84 0.26 -5.25
C PHE A 11 4.90 -0.79 -5.55
N ALA A 12 5.33 -0.84 -6.80
CA ALA A 12 6.33 -1.81 -7.25
C ALA A 12 7.12 -1.25 -8.43
N MET A 13 8.23 -1.88 -8.74
CA MET A 13 9.00 -1.60 -9.95
C MET A 13 9.72 -2.87 -10.38
N PRO A 14 9.34 -3.51 -11.49
CA PRO A 14 8.22 -3.16 -12.38
C PRO A 14 6.87 -3.57 -11.82
N ALA A 15 5.79 -2.98 -12.31
CA ALA A 15 4.43 -3.25 -11.84
C ALA A 15 3.48 -3.76 -12.92
N ALA A 16 3.85 -3.63 -14.19
CA ALA A 16 2.93 -3.87 -15.30
C ALA A 16 2.30 -5.27 -15.32
N GLU A 17 3.01 -6.27 -14.82
CA GLU A 17 2.54 -7.66 -14.85
C GLU A 17 2.03 -8.15 -13.49
N ASN A 18 1.79 -7.24 -12.55
CA ASN A 18 1.31 -7.60 -11.24
C ASN A 18 -0.19 -7.91 -11.29
N PRO A 19 -0.62 -9.16 -11.07
CA PRO A 19 -2.04 -9.52 -11.16
C PRO A 19 -2.83 -9.18 -9.91
N THR A 20 -2.18 -8.69 -8.86
CA THR A 20 -2.82 -8.43 -7.56
C THR A 20 -4.01 -7.48 -7.68
N VAL A 21 -3.93 -6.49 -8.58
CA VAL A 21 -5.02 -5.53 -8.77
C VAL A 21 -6.33 -6.23 -9.14
N ALA A 22 -6.27 -7.21 -10.04
CA ALA A 22 -7.47 -7.94 -10.47
C ALA A 22 -8.05 -8.76 -9.32
N MET A 23 -7.20 -9.40 -8.54
CA MET A 23 -7.62 -10.22 -7.40
C MET A 23 -8.27 -9.37 -6.31
N ILE A 24 -7.64 -8.24 -5.95
CA ILE A 24 -8.13 -7.37 -4.89
C ILE A 24 -9.44 -6.68 -5.32
N GLU A 25 -9.52 -6.16 -6.54
CA GLU A 25 -10.75 -5.53 -7.03
C GLU A 25 -11.90 -6.54 -7.09
N ALA A 26 -11.63 -7.78 -7.48
CA ALA A 26 -12.63 -8.84 -7.46
C ALA A 26 -13.12 -9.12 -6.03
N ALA A 27 -12.20 -9.15 -5.05
CA ALA A 27 -12.54 -9.35 -3.64
C ALA A 27 -13.39 -8.19 -3.11
N TYR A 28 -13.04 -6.96 -3.45
CA TYR A 28 -13.85 -5.79 -3.07
C TYR A 28 -15.27 -5.92 -3.62
N HIS A 29 -15.38 -6.25 -4.90
CA HIS A 29 -16.69 -6.41 -5.54
C HIS A 29 -17.50 -7.52 -4.87
N HIS A 30 -16.86 -8.66 -4.57
CA HIS A 30 -17.52 -9.79 -3.91
C HIS A 30 -18.09 -9.41 -2.54
N HIS A 31 -17.40 -8.55 -1.80
CA HIS A 31 -17.83 -8.08 -0.48
C HIS A 31 -18.70 -6.83 -0.52
N GLY A 32 -19.12 -6.39 -1.70
CA GLY A 32 -19.96 -5.19 -1.86
C GLY A 32 -19.27 -3.89 -1.52
N LEU A 33 -17.93 -3.85 -1.63
CA LEU A 33 -17.15 -2.65 -1.39
C LEU A 33 -16.86 -1.91 -2.70
N ASP A 34 -17.15 -0.62 -2.72
CA ASP A 34 -16.84 0.24 -3.87
C ASP A 34 -15.42 0.82 -3.80
N TRP A 35 -14.52 0.11 -3.15
CA TRP A 35 -13.12 0.50 -3.03
C TRP A 35 -12.38 0.22 -4.33
N ARG A 36 -11.34 1.00 -4.58
CA ARG A 36 -10.48 0.82 -5.75
C ARG A 36 -9.08 0.43 -5.32
N TYR A 37 -8.46 -0.40 -6.15
CA TYR A 37 -7.08 -0.84 -5.94
C TYR A 37 -6.27 -0.52 -7.21
N LEU A 38 -5.26 0.36 -7.07
CA LEU A 38 -4.47 0.84 -8.20
C LEU A 38 -3.09 0.19 -8.19
N ASN A 39 -2.71 -0.36 -9.34
CA ASN A 39 -1.37 -0.93 -9.51
C ASN A 39 -0.44 0.19 -9.99
N CYS A 40 0.47 0.64 -9.13
CA CYS A 40 1.30 1.80 -9.39
C CYS A 40 2.75 1.41 -9.56
N GLU A 41 3.32 1.80 -10.70
CA GLU A 41 4.75 1.64 -10.92
C GLU A 41 5.48 2.83 -10.32
N VAL A 42 6.33 2.57 -9.34
CA VAL A 42 7.01 3.62 -8.59
C VAL A 42 8.52 3.36 -8.63
N GLN A 43 9.25 4.29 -9.24
CA GLN A 43 10.71 4.24 -9.25
C GLN A 43 11.24 4.44 -7.83
N PRO A 44 12.39 3.84 -7.47
CA PRO A 44 12.94 4.00 -6.11
C PRO A 44 13.14 5.45 -5.69
N ASN A 45 13.55 6.31 -6.59
CA ASN A 45 13.77 7.73 -6.29
C ASN A 45 12.49 8.54 -6.17
N HIS A 46 11.32 7.94 -6.46
CA HIS A 46 10.01 8.57 -6.32
C HIS A 46 9.18 7.97 -5.20
N LEU A 47 9.73 7.04 -4.43
CA LEU A 47 8.96 6.35 -3.39
C LEU A 47 8.47 7.33 -2.31
N GLU A 48 9.29 8.25 -1.89
CA GLU A 48 8.89 9.25 -0.89
C GLU A 48 7.69 10.06 -1.39
N ASP A 49 7.75 10.55 -2.62
CA ASP A 49 6.65 11.32 -3.21
C ASP A 49 5.37 10.49 -3.34
N ALA A 50 5.50 9.20 -3.68
CA ALA A 50 4.36 8.31 -3.80
C ALA A 50 3.69 8.10 -2.44
N VAL A 51 4.47 7.88 -1.39
CA VAL A 51 3.93 7.71 -0.03
C VAL A 51 3.28 9.01 0.45
N ARG A 52 3.91 10.15 0.23
CA ARG A 52 3.34 11.45 0.57
C ARG A 52 2.04 11.71 -0.17
N GLY A 53 1.99 11.36 -1.46
CA GLY A 53 0.79 11.50 -2.27
C GLY A 53 -0.35 10.63 -1.77
N ALA A 54 -0.07 9.36 -1.46
CA ALA A 54 -1.07 8.46 -0.91
C ALA A 54 -1.61 9.00 0.42
N ARG A 55 -0.72 9.50 1.28
CA ARG A 55 -1.12 10.14 2.53
C ARG A 55 -2.01 11.36 2.28
N ALA A 56 -1.59 12.24 1.40
CA ALA A 56 -2.31 13.48 1.10
C ALA A 56 -3.68 13.22 0.48
N MET A 57 -3.80 12.17 -0.33
CA MET A 57 -5.06 11.80 -0.98
C MET A 57 -5.95 10.90 -0.13
N GLY A 58 -5.53 10.59 1.09
CA GLY A 58 -6.33 9.82 2.01
C GLY A 58 -6.46 8.34 1.67
N TRP A 59 -5.45 7.76 1.00
CA TRP A 59 -5.45 6.32 0.72
C TRP A 59 -5.61 5.53 2.01
N ARG A 60 -6.41 4.47 1.95
CA ARG A 60 -6.66 3.59 3.12
C ARG A 60 -5.49 2.67 3.41
N GLY A 61 -4.65 2.42 2.43
CA GLY A 61 -3.47 1.60 2.56
C GLY A 61 -2.89 1.23 1.21
N PHE A 62 -1.75 0.55 1.23
CA PHE A 62 -1.12 0.07 0.00
C PHE A 62 -0.18 -1.08 0.33
N ASN A 63 0.08 -1.90 -0.69
CA ASN A 63 1.09 -2.94 -0.61
C ASN A 63 2.39 -2.44 -1.21
N CYS A 64 3.50 -2.94 -0.71
CA CYS A 64 4.83 -2.69 -1.27
C CYS A 64 5.42 -4.01 -1.74
N SER A 65 5.93 -3.99 -2.96
CA SER A 65 6.66 -5.10 -3.53
C SER A 65 8.09 -4.65 -3.85
N ILE A 66 8.85 -5.48 -4.55
CA ILE A 66 10.22 -5.14 -4.96
C ILE A 66 10.20 -3.81 -5.73
N PRO A 67 11.13 -2.90 -5.46
CA PRO A 67 12.24 -2.93 -4.50
C PRO A 67 11.98 -2.13 -3.22
N HIS A 68 10.73 -1.92 -2.83
CA HIS A 68 10.33 -0.90 -1.86
C HIS A 68 10.14 -1.40 -0.43
N LYS A 69 10.23 -2.70 -0.17
CA LYS A 69 9.85 -3.27 1.13
C LYS A 69 10.67 -2.75 2.31
N VAL A 70 11.91 -2.39 2.09
CA VAL A 70 12.77 -1.84 3.14
C VAL A 70 12.77 -0.31 3.11
N ALA A 71 12.92 0.27 1.92
CA ALA A 71 13.02 1.71 1.78
C ALA A 71 11.77 2.46 2.26
N VAL A 72 10.59 1.85 2.16
CA VAL A 72 9.34 2.49 2.55
C VAL A 72 9.26 2.80 4.06
N ILE A 73 10.00 2.05 4.88
CA ILE A 73 9.95 2.18 6.35
C ILE A 73 10.24 3.62 6.78
N GLU A 74 11.19 4.27 6.12
CA GLU A 74 11.59 5.65 6.45
C GLU A 74 10.43 6.65 6.37
N TYR A 75 9.42 6.36 5.56
CA TYR A 75 8.31 7.27 5.28
C TYR A 75 7.03 6.93 6.05
N LEU A 76 7.10 5.95 6.94
CA LEU A 76 5.96 5.51 7.74
C LEU A 76 6.03 6.06 9.15
N ASP A 77 4.89 6.06 9.85
CA ASP A 77 4.81 6.60 11.21
C ASP A 77 5.10 5.53 12.26
N GLU A 78 4.68 4.29 12.01
CA GLU A 78 4.84 3.18 12.95
C GLU A 78 5.07 1.87 12.20
N LEU A 79 5.64 0.88 12.91
CA LEU A 79 5.78 -0.49 12.42
C LEU A 79 5.06 -1.44 13.36
N GLY A 80 4.32 -2.39 12.80
CA GLY A 80 3.79 -3.52 13.57
C GLY A 80 4.92 -4.47 13.96
N THR A 81 4.64 -5.37 14.89
CA THR A 81 5.64 -6.26 15.47
C THR A 81 6.38 -7.10 14.43
N SER A 82 5.65 -7.71 13.48
CA SER A 82 6.27 -8.54 12.44
C SER A 82 7.20 -7.74 11.55
N ALA A 83 6.77 -6.55 11.12
CA ALA A 83 7.59 -5.70 10.27
C ALA A 83 8.84 -5.23 10.99
N GLU A 84 8.72 -4.91 12.27
CA GLU A 84 9.86 -4.49 13.09
C GLU A 84 10.90 -5.58 13.23
N ILE A 85 10.46 -6.81 13.49
CA ILE A 85 11.35 -7.97 13.64
C ILE A 85 12.04 -8.31 12.32
N ILE A 86 11.28 -8.33 11.22
CA ILE A 86 11.79 -8.71 9.89
C ILE A 86 12.62 -7.58 9.26
N GLY A 87 12.28 -6.33 9.56
CA GLY A 87 12.94 -5.18 8.98
C GLY A 87 12.48 -4.87 7.56
N ALA A 88 11.27 -5.28 7.19
CA ALA A 88 10.69 -5.04 5.89
C ALA A 88 9.17 -4.93 5.99
N VAL A 89 8.56 -4.15 5.10
CA VAL A 89 7.12 -3.89 5.06
C VAL A 89 6.57 -4.29 3.70
N ASN A 90 5.52 -5.10 3.70
CA ASN A 90 4.81 -5.42 2.45
C ASN A 90 3.41 -4.84 2.42
N THR A 91 2.90 -4.36 3.55
CA THR A 91 1.55 -3.80 3.64
C THR A 91 1.57 -2.57 4.53
N VAL A 92 0.95 -1.50 4.07
CA VAL A 92 0.80 -0.27 4.86
C VAL A 92 -0.69 -0.04 5.07
N VAL A 93 -1.07 0.20 6.33
CA VAL A 93 -2.45 0.44 6.73
C VAL A 93 -2.56 1.84 7.30
N ARG A 94 -3.62 2.55 6.92
CA ARG A 94 -3.91 3.87 7.47
C ARG A 94 -4.88 3.74 8.64
N ARG A 95 -4.53 4.37 9.77
CA ARG A 95 -5.42 4.52 10.91
C ARG A 95 -5.44 5.99 11.32
N GLY A 96 -6.55 6.67 11.04
CA GLY A 96 -6.60 8.12 11.18
C GLY A 96 -5.59 8.75 10.23
N ASP A 97 -4.64 9.51 10.75
CA ASP A 97 -3.57 10.12 9.96
C ASP A 97 -2.25 9.35 10.06
N THR A 98 -2.27 8.16 10.66
CA THR A 98 -1.08 7.36 10.91
C THR A 98 -0.95 6.26 9.86
N LEU A 99 0.22 6.13 9.25
CA LEU A 99 0.55 5.03 8.34
C LEU A 99 1.39 4.00 9.09
N ILE A 100 0.88 2.78 9.16
CA ILE A 100 1.49 1.69 9.92
C ILE A 100 1.97 0.61 8.95
N GLY A 101 3.25 0.27 9.03
CA GLY A 101 3.83 -0.78 8.20
C GLY A 101 3.71 -2.14 8.85
N GLU A 102 3.28 -3.12 8.07
CA GLU A 102 3.11 -4.50 8.50
C GLU A 102 3.83 -5.44 7.55
N ASN A 103 4.18 -6.62 8.05
CA ASN A 103 4.69 -7.68 7.19
C ASN A 103 3.85 -8.94 7.36
N THR A 104 3.06 -9.26 6.34
CA THR A 104 2.16 -10.41 6.38
C THR A 104 2.87 -11.73 6.01
N ASP A 105 4.08 -11.64 5.46
CA ASP A 105 4.87 -12.83 5.10
C ASP A 105 5.53 -13.47 6.33
N GLY A 106 5.71 -12.71 7.39
CA GLY A 106 6.45 -13.13 8.59
C GLY A 106 5.61 -13.78 9.68
N ARG A 107 4.45 -14.28 9.34
CA ARG A 107 3.56 -14.92 10.31
C ARG A 107 3.92 -16.37 10.58
#